data_8b9313bb7ac943f3b8f41908c38c7522
#
_entry.id   8b9313bb7ac943f3b8f41908c38c7522
#
_cell.length_a   1.000
_cell.length_b   1.000
_cell.length_c   1.000
_cell.angle_alpha   90.00
_cell.angle_beta   90.00
_cell.angle_gamma   90.00
#
_symmetry.space_group_name_H-M   'P 1'
#
loop_
_entity.id
_entity.type
_entity.pdbx_description
1 polymer ?
#
loop_
_entity_poly.entity_id
_entity_poly.type
_entity_poly.pdbx_seq_one_letter_code
_entity_poly.pdbx_strand_id
1 'polypeptide(L)'
;MRSFFTEEANQMTIVSEVGAVIVENGVRIFESHFEKDIVEGILEILNQKDLLRSCSVSGFKALYYAKDVNLDFKQLIQVHNFVCEEVESLLQLPNDKMTIITLHLPEEVVPDLLKELNQVGQGKARAVSSGFEFIDIIPSGINKGIALDFLARRWEISPSEIMVFGDSGNDLEMLEYATYSYAMEGSPEEVIRAAKFVAPSNNQSGVLEVVEQVLLTSN
;
A
#
# COMPACT_ATOMS: atom_id res chain seq x y z
N MET A 1 -7.49 -9.29 -6.20
CA MET A 1 -7.16 -10.35 -5.22
C MET A 1 -8.11 -11.55 -5.25
N ARG A 2 -9.44 -11.39 -5.31
CA ARG A 2 -10.37 -12.55 -5.43
C ARG A 2 -10.08 -13.49 -6.59
N SER A 3 -9.44 -13.03 -7.66
CA SER A 3 -9.05 -13.87 -8.81
C SER A 3 -7.87 -14.80 -8.55
N PHE A 4 -7.06 -14.53 -7.53
CA PHE A 4 -5.90 -15.35 -7.17
C PHE A 4 -6.21 -16.38 -6.07
N PHE A 5 -7.23 -16.13 -5.23
CA PHE A 5 -7.60 -16.96 -4.08
C PHE A 5 -9.12 -17.22 -4.12
N THR A 6 -9.59 -17.99 -5.11
CA THR A 6 -11.03 -18.14 -5.39
C THR A 6 -11.78 -18.93 -4.31
N GLU A 7 -11.17 -19.97 -3.73
CA GLU A 7 -11.79 -20.80 -2.69
C GLU A 7 -11.39 -20.35 -1.28
N GLU A 8 -10.16 -19.90 -1.11
CA GLU A 8 -9.60 -19.50 0.19
C GLU A 8 -9.93 -18.04 0.56
N ALA A 9 -10.35 -17.21 -0.40
CA ALA A 9 -10.62 -15.78 -0.18
C ALA A 9 -11.64 -15.50 0.94
N ASN A 10 -12.54 -16.44 1.21
CA ASN A 10 -13.52 -16.33 2.29
C ASN A 10 -12.94 -16.74 3.68
N GLN A 11 -11.73 -17.31 3.71
CA GLN A 11 -11.03 -17.71 4.94
C GLN A 11 -9.91 -16.71 5.29
N MET A 12 -9.71 -15.69 4.46
CA MET A 12 -8.65 -14.71 4.62
C MET A 12 -9.24 -13.33 4.94
N THR A 13 -8.54 -12.61 5.79
CA THR A 13 -8.74 -11.16 5.92
C THR A 13 -7.79 -10.44 4.98
N ILE A 14 -8.35 -9.56 4.16
CA ILE A 14 -7.60 -8.80 3.15
C ILE A 14 -7.45 -7.37 3.64
N VAL A 15 -6.21 -6.93 3.79
CA VAL A 15 -5.85 -5.53 4.01
C VAL A 15 -5.38 -4.97 2.68
N SER A 16 -6.03 -3.94 2.18
CA SER A 16 -5.69 -3.27 0.92
C SER A 16 -5.48 -1.78 1.13
N GLU A 17 -5.08 -1.07 0.06
CA GLU A 17 -4.89 0.38 0.06
C GLU A 17 -3.98 0.84 1.21
N VAL A 18 -2.83 0.18 1.38
CA VAL A 18 -1.83 0.44 2.43
C VAL A 18 -2.44 0.49 3.85
N GLY A 19 -3.50 -0.30 4.09
CA GLY A 19 -4.18 -0.33 5.39
C GLY A 19 -5.48 0.47 5.45
N ALA A 20 -5.86 1.19 4.39
CA ALA A 20 -7.06 2.01 4.38
C ALA A 20 -8.36 1.20 4.28
N VAL A 21 -8.30 -0.05 3.82
CA VAL A 21 -9.47 -0.92 3.68
C VAL A 21 -9.18 -2.30 4.23
N ILE A 22 -10.05 -2.82 5.10
CA ILE A 22 -9.97 -4.19 5.61
C ILE A 22 -11.27 -4.92 5.29
N VAL A 23 -11.13 -6.08 4.65
CA VAL A 23 -12.24 -6.96 4.28
C VAL A 23 -12.06 -8.31 4.94
N GLU A 24 -13.03 -8.71 5.76
CA GLU A 24 -13.09 -10.01 6.44
C GLU A 24 -14.34 -10.76 6.00
N ASN A 25 -14.21 -12.01 5.55
CA ASN A 25 -15.33 -12.83 5.05
C ASN A 25 -16.18 -12.11 3.98
N GLY A 26 -15.54 -11.30 3.13
CA GLY A 26 -16.22 -10.55 2.09
C GLY A 26 -16.94 -9.28 2.57
N VAL A 27 -16.89 -8.97 3.87
CA VAL A 27 -17.48 -7.77 4.47
C VAL A 27 -16.36 -6.77 4.78
N ARG A 28 -16.56 -5.51 4.40
CA ARG A 28 -15.65 -4.42 4.77
C ARG A 28 -15.87 -4.09 6.24
N ILE A 29 -14.85 -4.30 7.08
CA ILE A 29 -14.89 -4.09 8.55
C ILE A 29 -14.15 -2.82 8.98
N PHE A 30 -13.30 -2.27 8.11
CA PHE A 30 -12.61 -1.00 8.31
C PHE A 30 -12.48 -0.27 6.99
N GLU A 31 -12.66 1.04 7.01
CA GLU A 31 -12.42 1.91 5.86
C GLU A 31 -11.90 3.27 6.30
N SER A 32 -10.95 3.81 5.53
CA SER A 32 -10.48 5.18 5.62
C SER A 32 -10.35 5.75 4.21
N HIS A 33 -10.55 7.04 4.07
CA HIS A 33 -10.43 7.75 2.81
C HIS A 33 -10.03 9.20 3.06
N PHE A 34 -9.59 9.87 2.03
CA PHE A 34 -9.31 11.29 2.08
C PHE A 34 -10.60 12.13 2.19
N GLU A 35 -10.50 13.25 2.86
CA GLU A 35 -11.43 14.37 2.65
C GLU A 35 -11.24 14.90 1.22
N LYS A 36 -12.34 15.34 0.58
CA LYS A 36 -12.33 15.73 -0.83
C LYS A 36 -11.37 16.88 -1.13
N ASP A 37 -11.33 17.89 -0.28
CA ASP A 37 -10.47 19.07 -0.39
C ASP A 37 -8.98 18.70 -0.32
N ILE A 38 -8.62 17.63 0.40
CA ILE A 38 -7.25 17.13 0.48
C ILE A 38 -6.84 16.49 -0.84
N VAL A 39 -7.70 15.67 -1.45
CA VAL A 39 -7.44 15.08 -2.77
C VAL A 39 -7.25 16.18 -3.81
N GLU A 40 -8.18 17.14 -3.86
CA GLU A 40 -8.12 18.27 -4.79
C GLU A 40 -6.83 19.07 -4.61
N GLY A 41 -6.44 19.37 -3.37
CA GLY A 41 -5.19 20.09 -3.08
C GLY A 41 -3.93 19.32 -3.49
N ILE A 42 -3.87 18.01 -3.25
CA ILE A 42 -2.74 17.17 -3.67
C ILE A 42 -2.65 17.12 -5.20
N LEU A 43 -3.76 16.87 -5.88
CA LEU A 43 -3.78 16.79 -7.34
C LEU A 43 -3.41 18.13 -8.01
N GLU A 44 -3.79 19.25 -7.41
CA GLU A 44 -3.36 20.57 -7.90
C GLU A 44 -1.84 20.77 -7.78
N ILE A 45 -1.24 20.31 -6.66
CA ILE A 45 0.23 20.35 -6.49
C ILE A 45 0.91 19.45 -7.53
N LEU A 46 0.39 18.24 -7.75
CA LEU A 46 0.92 17.33 -8.77
C LEU A 46 0.77 17.89 -10.18
N ASN A 47 -0.33 18.60 -10.46
CA ASN A 47 -0.54 19.30 -11.72
C ASN A 47 0.49 20.40 -11.96
N GLN A 48 0.79 21.22 -10.95
CA GLN A 48 1.81 22.27 -11.05
C GLN A 48 3.22 21.71 -11.29
N LYS A 49 3.45 20.44 -10.95
CA LYS A 49 4.71 19.71 -11.18
C LYS A 49 4.72 18.88 -12.47
N ASP A 50 3.66 18.93 -13.27
CA ASP A 50 3.48 18.09 -14.47
C ASP A 50 3.53 16.58 -14.19
N LEU A 51 3.02 16.14 -13.03
CA LEU A 51 3.06 14.75 -12.58
C LEU A 51 1.75 13.97 -12.78
N LEU A 52 0.66 14.63 -13.23
CA LEU A 52 -0.65 13.94 -13.36
C LEU A 52 -0.63 12.81 -14.39
N ARG A 53 0.27 12.86 -15.39
CA ARG A 53 0.43 11.77 -16.37
C ARG A 53 1.09 10.51 -15.77
N SER A 54 1.71 10.65 -14.62
CA SER A 54 2.32 9.55 -13.86
C SER A 54 1.47 9.18 -12.64
N CYS A 55 0.21 9.62 -12.60
CA CYS A 55 -0.66 9.54 -11.43
C CYS A 55 -1.90 8.70 -11.70
N SER A 56 -2.32 7.94 -10.69
CA SER A 56 -3.66 7.34 -10.59
C SER A 56 -4.25 7.59 -9.21
N VAL A 57 -5.57 7.51 -9.10
CA VAL A 57 -6.29 7.71 -7.85
C VAL A 57 -7.21 6.53 -7.61
N SER A 58 -6.98 5.77 -6.55
CA SER A 58 -7.86 4.68 -6.13
C SER A 58 -9.01 5.20 -5.29
N GLY A 59 -10.20 4.74 -5.61
CA GLY A 59 -11.41 4.95 -4.83
C GLY A 59 -12.10 3.62 -4.52
N PHE A 60 -13.24 3.71 -3.82
CA PHE A 60 -14.00 2.50 -3.48
C PHE A 60 -14.71 1.86 -4.67
N LYS A 61 -14.95 2.62 -5.74
CA LYS A 61 -15.63 2.12 -6.94
C LYS A 61 -14.65 1.68 -8.02
N ALA A 62 -13.60 2.46 -8.25
CA ALA A 62 -12.62 2.22 -9.31
C ALA A 62 -11.27 2.86 -9.00
N LEU A 63 -10.26 2.45 -9.75
CA LEU A 63 -9.01 3.18 -9.91
C LEU A 63 -9.17 4.12 -11.09
N TYR A 64 -8.94 5.42 -10.88
CA TYR A 64 -9.09 6.47 -11.88
C TYR A 64 -7.72 6.88 -12.45
N TYR A 65 -7.63 7.03 -13.76
CA TYR A 65 -6.46 7.58 -14.45
C TYR A 65 -6.89 8.48 -15.61
N ALA A 66 -6.08 9.49 -15.93
CA ALA A 66 -6.39 10.41 -17.01
C ALA A 66 -6.13 9.76 -18.37
N LYS A 67 -6.84 10.23 -19.44
CA LYS A 67 -6.67 9.77 -20.82
C LYS A 67 -5.23 9.85 -21.32
N ASP A 68 -4.50 10.85 -20.90
CA ASP A 68 -3.11 11.11 -21.28
C ASP A 68 -2.07 10.52 -20.33
N VAL A 69 -2.48 9.60 -19.45
CA VAL A 69 -1.57 8.87 -18.56
C VAL A 69 -0.44 8.20 -19.34
N ASN A 70 0.75 8.15 -18.76
CA ASN A 70 1.91 7.50 -19.38
C ASN A 70 1.59 6.06 -19.76
N LEU A 71 2.00 5.65 -20.97
CA LEU A 71 1.62 4.37 -21.56
C LEU A 71 2.10 3.19 -20.72
N ASP A 72 3.33 3.24 -20.22
CA ASP A 72 3.91 2.17 -19.37
C ASP A 72 3.12 2.02 -18.08
N PHE A 73 2.75 3.14 -17.45
CA PHE A 73 1.92 3.11 -16.25
C PHE A 73 0.50 2.57 -16.54
N LYS A 74 -0.10 2.96 -17.67
CA LYS A 74 -1.39 2.40 -18.10
C LYS A 74 -1.36 0.88 -18.28
N GLN A 75 -0.27 0.35 -18.84
CA GLN A 75 -0.09 -1.09 -18.99
C GLN A 75 0.01 -1.80 -17.64
N LEU A 76 0.76 -1.24 -16.68
CA LEU A 76 0.86 -1.77 -15.31
C LEU A 76 -0.51 -1.81 -14.63
N ILE A 77 -1.30 -0.74 -14.71
CA ILE A 77 -2.66 -0.69 -14.16
C ILE A 77 -3.53 -1.81 -14.76
N GLN A 78 -3.48 -2.00 -16.08
CA GLN A 78 -4.30 -2.99 -16.78
C GLN A 78 -3.93 -4.45 -16.47
N VAL A 79 -2.64 -4.75 -16.28
CA VAL A 79 -2.16 -6.09 -15.94
C VAL A 79 -2.69 -6.57 -14.58
N HIS A 80 -2.90 -5.66 -13.62
CA HIS A 80 -3.34 -6.01 -12.27
C HIS A 80 -4.85 -6.25 -12.13
N ASN A 81 -5.62 -6.25 -13.21
CA ASN A 81 -7.08 -6.52 -13.24
C ASN A 81 -7.90 -5.66 -12.24
N PHE A 82 -7.48 -4.41 -12.03
CA PHE A 82 -8.29 -3.47 -11.26
C PHE A 82 -9.58 -3.11 -12.01
N VAL A 83 -10.62 -2.77 -11.27
CA VAL A 83 -11.75 -2.05 -11.85
C VAL A 83 -11.26 -0.62 -12.12
N CYS A 84 -11.01 -0.31 -13.38
CA CYS A 84 -10.42 0.96 -13.81
C CYS A 84 -11.43 1.82 -14.56
N GLU A 85 -11.34 3.12 -14.37
CA GLU A 85 -12.11 4.13 -15.09
C GLU A 85 -11.18 5.21 -15.66
N GLU A 86 -11.20 5.37 -16.97
CA GLU A 86 -10.49 6.45 -17.65
C GLU A 86 -11.30 7.74 -17.56
N VAL A 87 -10.68 8.79 -17.03
CA VAL A 87 -11.30 10.13 -16.88
C VAL A 87 -10.64 11.14 -17.78
N GLU A 88 -11.35 12.23 -18.11
CA GLU A 88 -10.78 13.33 -18.91
C GLU A 88 -9.62 13.99 -18.18
N SER A 89 -9.75 14.18 -16.86
CA SER A 89 -8.72 14.77 -16.00
C SER A 89 -8.88 14.29 -14.57
N LEU A 90 -7.77 14.00 -13.89
CA LEU A 90 -7.75 13.71 -12.45
C LEU A 90 -8.16 14.91 -11.58
N LEU A 91 -8.14 16.13 -12.12
CA LEU A 91 -8.68 17.32 -11.42
C LEU A 91 -10.23 17.34 -11.36
N GLN A 92 -10.89 16.42 -12.07
CA GLN A 92 -12.34 16.33 -12.14
C GLN A 92 -12.80 14.88 -11.85
N LEU A 93 -12.40 14.36 -10.70
CA LEU A 93 -12.74 13.00 -10.31
C LEU A 93 -14.24 12.82 -10.06
N PRO A 94 -14.80 11.63 -10.36
CA PRO A 94 -16.15 11.26 -9.99
C PRO A 94 -16.37 11.32 -8.47
N ASN A 95 -17.65 11.34 -8.07
CA ASN A 95 -18.01 11.28 -6.65
C ASN A 95 -17.77 9.86 -6.10
N ASP A 96 -16.61 9.68 -5.48
CA ASP A 96 -16.17 8.46 -4.83
C ASP A 96 -15.35 8.80 -3.58
N LYS A 97 -15.13 7.82 -2.70
CA LYS A 97 -14.25 7.92 -1.53
C LYS A 97 -12.83 7.50 -1.95
N MET A 98 -11.95 8.46 -2.11
CA MET A 98 -10.57 8.23 -2.57
C MET A 98 -9.69 7.75 -1.42
N THR A 99 -8.90 6.69 -1.67
CA THR A 99 -8.11 6.00 -0.64
C THR A 99 -6.61 6.19 -0.81
N ILE A 100 -6.12 6.17 -2.06
CA ILE A 100 -4.70 6.33 -2.40
C ILE A 100 -4.56 7.18 -3.66
N ILE A 101 -3.53 8.01 -3.68
CA ILE A 101 -3.01 8.63 -4.90
C ILE A 101 -1.65 7.99 -5.17
N THR A 102 -1.51 7.26 -6.27
CA THR A 102 -0.28 6.56 -6.64
C THR A 102 0.43 7.27 -7.76
N LEU A 103 1.74 7.46 -7.62
CA LEU A 103 2.65 7.95 -8.64
C LEU A 103 3.57 6.81 -9.10
N HIS A 104 3.78 6.71 -10.42
CA HIS A 104 4.78 5.83 -11.03
C HIS A 104 5.82 6.68 -11.73
N LEU A 105 7.05 6.66 -11.25
CA LEU A 105 8.12 7.58 -11.60
C LEU A 105 9.45 6.83 -11.71
N PRO A 106 10.44 7.36 -12.46
CA PRO A 106 11.80 6.81 -12.43
C PRO A 106 12.34 6.74 -10.99
N GLU A 107 13.02 5.64 -10.66
CA GLU A 107 13.52 5.34 -9.30
C GLU A 107 14.36 6.48 -8.72
N GLU A 108 15.16 7.12 -9.55
CA GLU A 108 16.08 8.19 -9.15
C GLU A 108 15.39 9.47 -8.64
N VAL A 109 14.12 9.72 -9.01
CA VAL A 109 13.39 10.90 -8.54
C VAL A 109 12.54 10.62 -7.28
N VAL A 110 12.29 9.37 -6.97
CA VAL A 110 11.41 8.95 -5.87
C VAL A 110 11.89 9.50 -4.50
N PRO A 111 13.17 9.40 -4.10
CA PRO A 111 13.59 9.84 -2.76
C PRO A 111 13.37 11.34 -2.51
N ASP A 112 13.69 12.18 -3.48
CA ASP A 112 13.54 13.64 -3.33
C ASP A 112 12.09 14.07 -3.36
N LEU A 113 11.30 13.51 -4.26
CA LEU A 113 9.87 13.81 -4.37
C LEU A 113 9.10 13.31 -3.14
N LEU A 114 9.41 12.12 -2.62
CA LEU A 114 8.83 11.58 -1.39
C LEU A 114 9.01 12.55 -0.21
N LYS A 115 10.23 13.07 -0.06
CA LYS A 115 10.56 14.04 0.99
C LYS A 115 9.78 15.35 0.81
N GLU A 116 9.67 15.84 -0.42
CA GLU A 116 8.93 17.06 -0.74
C GLU A 116 7.43 16.89 -0.47
N LEU A 117 6.81 15.80 -0.94
CA LEU A 117 5.39 15.53 -0.73
C LEU A 117 5.04 15.43 0.76
N ASN A 118 5.91 14.85 1.58
CA ASN A 118 5.70 14.80 3.03
C ASN A 118 5.79 16.17 3.71
N GLN A 119 6.55 17.13 3.14
CA GLN A 119 6.58 18.51 3.65
C GLN A 119 5.29 19.26 3.30
N VAL A 120 4.73 19.00 2.12
CA VAL A 120 3.53 19.68 1.60
C VAL A 120 2.24 19.10 2.18
N GLY A 121 2.21 17.84 2.58
CA GLY A 121 1.04 17.11 3.08
C GLY A 121 0.39 17.68 4.36
N GLN A 122 1.03 18.68 4.99
CA GLN A 122 0.52 19.44 6.15
C GLN A 122 -0.10 18.58 7.27
N GLY A 123 0.38 17.35 7.43
CA GLY A 123 -0.13 16.40 8.41
C GLY A 123 -1.50 15.77 8.06
N LYS A 124 -2.09 16.07 6.90
CA LYS A 124 -3.37 15.47 6.44
C LYS A 124 -3.17 14.33 5.45
N ALA A 125 -2.01 14.25 4.83
CA ALA A 125 -1.60 13.19 3.94
C ALA A 125 -0.15 12.78 4.23
N ARG A 126 0.20 11.55 3.89
CA ARG A 126 1.56 11.01 3.99
C ARG A 126 1.91 10.30 2.68
N ALA A 127 3.09 10.59 2.16
CA ALA A 127 3.68 9.88 1.04
C ALA A 127 4.62 8.78 1.55
N VAL A 128 4.51 7.58 1.01
CA VAL A 128 5.33 6.41 1.34
C VAL A 128 5.84 5.74 0.06
N SER A 129 7.01 5.14 0.09
CA SER A 129 7.49 4.29 -1.00
C SER A 129 6.80 2.93 -0.92
N SER A 130 6.28 2.44 -2.05
CA SER A 130 5.67 1.11 -2.19
C SER A 130 6.42 0.23 -3.20
N GLY A 131 7.69 0.50 -3.40
CA GLY A 131 8.61 -0.13 -4.33
C GLY A 131 9.47 0.92 -5.04
N PHE A 132 10.43 0.48 -5.84
CA PHE A 132 11.49 1.34 -6.40
C PHE A 132 10.98 2.53 -7.22
N GLU A 133 9.86 2.37 -7.94
CA GLU A 133 9.32 3.36 -8.89
C GLU A 133 7.98 3.96 -8.42
N PHE A 134 7.50 3.59 -7.20
CA PHE A 134 6.18 3.97 -6.73
C PHE A 134 6.20 4.82 -5.47
N ILE A 135 5.36 5.86 -5.47
CA ILE A 135 4.98 6.63 -4.30
C ILE A 135 3.47 6.50 -4.12
N ASP A 136 3.06 6.07 -2.94
CA ASP A 136 1.67 6.10 -2.50
C ASP A 136 1.46 7.27 -1.55
N ILE A 137 0.52 8.14 -1.87
CA ILE A 137 0.05 9.19 -0.97
C ILE A 137 -1.24 8.67 -0.33
N ILE A 138 -1.24 8.58 0.99
CA ILE A 138 -2.29 7.98 1.82
C ILE A 138 -2.82 8.99 2.84
N PRO A 139 -4.05 8.83 3.35
CA PRO A 139 -4.54 9.64 4.45
C PRO A 139 -3.62 9.54 5.67
N SER A 140 -3.38 10.65 6.36
CA SER A 140 -2.62 10.63 7.62
C SER A 140 -3.28 9.73 8.66
N GLY A 141 -2.45 9.05 9.46
CA GLY A 141 -2.93 8.13 10.47
C GLY A 141 -3.35 6.76 9.92
N ILE A 142 -3.06 6.46 8.65
CA ILE A 142 -3.29 5.16 8.02
C ILE A 142 -1.95 4.57 7.57
N ASN A 143 -1.71 3.32 7.90
CA ASN A 143 -0.60 2.50 7.41
C ASN A 143 -0.88 1.03 7.71
N LYS A 144 -0.04 0.12 7.22
CA LYS A 144 -0.19 -1.32 7.42
C LYS A 144 -0.08 -1.73 8.89
N GLY A 145 0.70 -1.01 9.71
CA GLY A 145 0.82 -1.26 11.15
C GLY A 145 -0.46 -0.95 11.91
N ILE A 146 -1.14 0.16 11.59
CA ILE A 146 -2.44 0.52 12.17
C ILE A 146 -3.52 -0.51 11.79
N ALA A 147 -3.52 -0.96 10.54
CA ALA A 147 -4.43 -2.02 10.12
C ALA A 147 -4.17 -3.33 10.87
N LEU A 148 -2.90 -3.65 11.10
CA LEU A 148 -2.51 -4.83 11.87
C LEU A 148 -2.92 -4.72 13.36
N ASP A 149 -2.70 -3.55 14.00
CA ASP A 149 -3.15 -3.28 15.37
C ASP A 149 -4.68 -3.39 15.50
N PHE A 150 -5.43 -2.88 14.51
CA PHE A 150 -6.89 -3.03 14.46
C PHE A 150 -7.29 -4.50 14.44
N LEU A 151 -6.66 -5.32 13.61
CA LEU A 151 -6.92 -6.76 13.50
C LEU A 151 -6.50 -7.51 14.76
N ALA A 152 -5.33 -7.19 15.32
CA ALA A 152 -4.83 -7.80 16.55
C ALA A 152 -5.80 -7.60 17.72
N ARG A 153 -6.30 -6.38 17.90
CA ARG A 153 -7.32 -6.09 18.92
C ARG A 153 -8.63 -6.81 18.65
N ARG A 154 -9.06 -6.88 17.40
CA ARG A 154 -10.30 -7.55 16.99
C ARG A 154 -10.25 -9.05 17.24
N TRP A 155 -9.10 -9.69 17.03
CA TRP A 155 -8.88 -11.12 17.23
C TRP A 155 -8.35 -11.46 18.62
N GLU A 156 -8.14 -10.45 19.47
CA GLU A 156 -7.62 -10.61 20.83
C GLU A 156 -6.27 -11.34 20.88
N ILE A 157 -5.40 -11.08 19.88
CA ILE A 157 -4.04 -11.60 19.79
C ILE A 157 -3.02 -10.50 20.10
N SER A 158 -1.90 -10.90 20.73
CA SER A 158 -0.81 -9.99 21.07
C SER A 158 0.22 -9.88 19.93
N PRO A 159 1.04 -8.82 19.88
CA PRO A 159 2.14 -8.72 18.92
C PRO A 159 3.11 -9.91 18.95
N SER A 160 3.20 -10.63 20.07
CA SER A 160 4.05 -11.83 20.23
C SER A 160 3.50 -13.08 19.54
N GLU A 161 2.27 -13.03 19.06
CA GLU A 161 1.59 -14.10 18.32
C GLU A 161 1.49 -13.79 16.82
N ILE A 162 2.13 -12.67 16.39
CA ILE A 162 2.03 -12.17 15.02
C ILE A 162 3.39 -12.32 14.32
N MET A 163 3.34 -12.89 13.13
CA MET A 163 4.43 -12.93 12.19
C MET A 163 4.09 -12.09 10.96
N VAL A 164 5.03 -11.23 10.53
CA VAL A 164 4.86 -10.36 9.38
C VAL A 164 6.08 -10.41 8.46
N PHE A 165 5.84 -10.15 7.18
CA PHE A 165 6.88 -10.03 6.15
C PHE A 165 6.68 -8.73 5.38
N GLY A 166 7.76 -8.02 5.07
CA GLY A 166 7.71 -6.77 4.34
C GLY A 166 8.98 -6.53 3.54
N ASP A 167 8.90 -5.70 2.50
CA ASP A 167 10.02 -5.43 1.60
C ASP A 167 10.16 -3.95 1.19
N SER A 168 9.23 -3.09 1.58
CA SER A 168 9.23 -1.68 1.16
C SER A 168 8.86 -0.71 2.28
N GLY A 169 8.97 0.59 1.99
CA GLY A 169 8.77 1.65 3.00
C GLY A 169 7.36 1.71 3.58
N ASN A 170 6.36 1.16 2.89
CA ASN A 170 4.98 1.09 3.42
C ASN A 170 4.77 -0.06 4.43
N ASP A 171 5.79 -0.90 4.68
CA ASP A 171 5.77 -2.01 5.64
C ASP A 171 6.40 -1.67 7.00
N LEU A 172 7.08 -0.52 7.11
CA LEU A 172 7.89 -0.16 8.29
C LEU A 172 7.11 -0.30 9.60
N GLU A 173 5.94 0.32 9.69
CA GLU A 173 5.13 0.29 10.92
C GLU A 173 4.59 -1.11 11.24
N MET A 174 4.32 -1.93 10.23
CA MET A 174 3.91 -3.32 10.42
C MET A 174 5.07 -4.17 10.94
N LEU A 175 6.28 -3.98 10.41
CA LEU A 175 7.50 -4.66 10.86
C LEU A 175 7.90 -4.26 12.28
N GLU A 176 7.73 -2.99 12.64
CA GLU A 176 7.98 -2.50 14.00
C GLU A 176 6.97 -3.02 15.03
N TYR A 177 5.71 -3.23 14.60
CA TYR A 177 4.63 -3.67 15.47
C TYR A 177 4.77 -5.13 15.92
N ALA A 178 5.08 -6.05 15.01
CA ALA A 178 5.08 -7.49 15.28
C ALA A 178 6.37 -7.97 15.95
N THR A 179 6.25 -8.96 16.84
CA THR A 179 7.42 -9.59 17.48
C THR A 179 8.22 -10.42 16.49
N TYR A 180 7.56 -11.13 15.57
CA TYR A 180 8.20 -11.93 14.54
C TYR A 180 8.09 -11.20 13.20
N SER A 181 8.94 -10.19 12.98
CA SER A 181 8.96 -9.39 11.75
C SER A 181 10.18 -9.73 10.91
N TYR A 182 9.94 -9.95 9.63
CA TYR A 182 10.93 -10.36 8.64
C TYR A 182 10.98 -9.35 7.49
N ALA A 183 12.15 -8.74 7.26
CA ALA A 183 12.42 -8.05 6.01
C ALA A 183 12.82 -9.09 4.95
N MET A 184 12.36 -8.94 3.71
CA MET A 184 12.81 -9.78 2.61
C MET A 184 14.24 -9.43 2.23
N GLU A 185 15.07 -10.43 1.89
CA GLU A 185 16.41 -10.20 1.38
C GLU A 185 16.38 -9.30 0.14
N GLY A 186 17.24 -8.28 0.10
CA GLY A 186 17.29 -7.27 -0.95
C GLY A 186 16.41 -6.04 -0.69
N SER A 187 15.70 -5.98 0.43
CA SER A 187 14.93 -4.79 0.84
C SER A 187 15.85 -3.60 1.15
N PRO A 188 15.34 -2.36 1.05
CA PRO A 188 16.06 -1.16 1.50
C PRO A 188 16.55 -1.27 2.94
N GLU A 189 17.67 -0.59 3.24
CA GLU A 189 18.31 -0.68 4.55
C GLU A 189 17.39 -0.28 5.72
N GLU A 190 16.50 0.69 5.51
CA GLU A 190 15.52 1.12 6.51
C GLU A 190 14.50 0.01 6.84
N VAL A 191 14.09 -0.79 5.85
CA VAL A 191 13.18 -1.93 6.01
C VAL A 191 13.88 -3.05 6.79
N ILE A 192 15.14 -3.35 6.42
CA ILE A 192 15.96 -4.35 7.14
C ILE A 192 16.15 -3.95 8.62
N ARG A 193 16.35 -2.66 8.89
CA ARG A 193 16.51 -2.18 10.28
C ARG A 193 15.21 -2.22 11.10
N ALA A 194 14.06 -2.03 10.46
CA ALA A 194 12.75 -2.07 11.12
C ALA A 194 12.35 -3.48 11.53
N ALA A 195 12.78 -4.50 10.77
CA ALA A 195 12.49 -5.89 11.05
C ALA A 195 13.43 -6.49 12.12
N LYS A 196 12.97 -7.58 12.78
CA LYS A 196 13.79 -8.35 13.71
C LYS A 196 14.67 -9.39 13.03
N PHE A 197 14.23 -9.87 11.87
CA PHE A 197 14.87 -10.95 11.11
C PHE A 197 14.89 -10.61 9.61
N VAL A 198 15.68 -11.36 8.86
CA VAL A 198 15.69 -11.32 7.39
C VAL A 198 15.25 -12.67 6.87
N ALA A 199 14.27 -12.69 5.97
CA ALA A 199 13.84 -13.86 5.22
C ALA A 199 14.57 -13.93 3.88
N PRO A 200 14.75 -15.13 3.28
CA PRO A 200 15.23 -15.24 1.91
C PRO A 200 14.37 -14.45 0.92
N SER A 201 14.90 -14.15 -0.25
CA SER A 201 14.24 -13.32 -1.25
C SER A 201 12.91 -13.93 -1.74
N ASN A 202 12.04 -13.10 -2.32
CA ASN A 202 10.79 -13.53 -2.96
C ASN A 202 11.05 -14.58 -4.07
N ASN A 203 12.17 -14.46 -4.79
CA ASN A 203 12.57 -15.42 -5.83
C ASN A 203 12.94 -16.80 -5.28
N GLN A 204 13.19 -16.91 -3.99
CA GLN A 204 13.53 -18.14 -3.28
C GLN A 204 12.35 -18.65 -2.42
N SER A 205 11.16 -18.07 -2.57
CA SER A 205 9.99 -18.42 -1.76
C SER A 205 10.21 -18.21 -0.26
N GLY A 206 10.97 -17.17 0.13
CA GLY A 206 11.44 -16.95 1.50
C GLY A 206 10.35 -16.91 2.57
N VAL A 207 9.17 -16.37 2.25
CA VAL A 207 8.01 -16.39 3.17
C VAL A 207 7.61 -17.83 3.53
N LEU A 208 7.49 -18.70 2.51
CA LEU A 208 7.10 -20.11 2.71
C LEU A 208 8.16 -20.87 3.52
N GLU A 209 9.44 -20.65 3.20
CA GLU A 209 10.54 -21.30 3.92
C GLU A 209 10.51 -20.96 5.42
N VAL A 210 10.35 -19.69 5.77
CA VAL A 210 10.29 -19.28 7.18
C VAL A 210 9.04 -19.85 7.87
N VAL A 211 7.87 -19.80 7.24
CA VAL A 211 6.63 -20.37 7.80
C VAL A 211 6.74 -21.86 8.04
N GLU A 212 7.30 -22.62 7.08
CA GLU A 212 7.53 -24.07 7.24
C GLU A 212 8.48 -24.37 8.40
N GLN A 213 9.58 -23.63 8.54
CA GLN A 213 10.53 -23.80 9.64
C GLN A 213 9.86 -23.59 11.01
N VAL A 214 9.04 -22.54 11.13
CA VAL A 214 8.33 -22.24 12.39
C VAL A 214 7.32 -23.33 12.72
N LEU A 215 6.53 -23.81 11.73
CA LEU A 215 5.55 -24.88 11.95
C LEU A 215 6.19 -26.20 12.33
N LEU A 216 7.38 -26.53 11.77
CA LEU A 216 8.12 -27.75 12.10
C LEU A 216 8.76 -27.70 13.49
N THR A 217 9.11 -26.51 13.99
CA THR A 217 9.74 -26.35 15.31
C THR A 217 8.72 -26.17 16.44
N SER A 218 7.46 -25.92 16.13
CA SER A 218 6.36 -25.73 17.11
C SER A 218 5.64 -27.04 17.49
N ASN A 219 6.06 -28.19 16.94
CA ASN A 219 5.61 -29.54 17.28
C ASN A 219 6.68 -30.24 18.12
#